data_913c1ce035d4fc9b4c048659d581705f
#
_entry.id   913c1ce035d4fc9b4c048659d581705f
#
_cell.length_a   1.000
_cell.length_b   1.000
_cell.length_c   1.000
_cell.angle_alpha   90.00
_cell.angle_beta   90.00
_cell.angle_gamma   90.00
#
_symmetry.space_group_name_H-M   'P 1'
#
loop_
_entity.id
_entity.type
_entity.pdbx_description
1 polymer ?
#
loop_
_entity_poly.entity_id
_entity_poly.type
_entity_poly.pdbx_seq_one_letter_code
_entity_poly.pdbx_strand_id
1 'polypeptide(L)'
;MNDATTPPTQPGPKTSTDKNKIRFLLLEGIHPSAVAVLRAAGYSQIESLPGALPDDQLKAKLADAHFVGIRSRTQLSAEVLSHAQRLTAVGCFCIGTNQVDLAAARERGVAVFNAPFSNTRSVAELVLAEAILLMRGIPEKNAVAHRGGWLKSASNSFEIRGKTLGIVGYGAIGTQLSVLAEALGMKVVFFDTATKLPLGNARPLTSLDELMATADVVSLHVPETPATQWMIGAAQIARMKPSAVLINASRGTVVQVDALASALKNQALLGAAIDVFPEEPHSNKDMFESPLRGLDNVILTPHIGGSTLEAQENIGIEV
;
A
#
# COMPACT_ATOMS: atom_id res chain seq x y z
N MET A 1 58.81 36.75 36.15
CA MET A 1 57.54 37.12 35.54
C MET A 1 57.00 35.83 34.85
N ASN A 2 56.10 35.14 35.53
CA ASN A 2 55.51 33.92 35.04
C ASN A 2 54.21 34.30 34.34
N ASP A 3 54.19 34.12 33.01
CA ASP A 3 53.02 34.32 32.22
C ASP A 3 52.26 32.96 32.19
N ALA A 4 51.19 32.87 32.98
CA ALA A 4 50.32 31.67 33.03
C ALA A 4 49.32 31.75 31.87
N THR A 5 49.61 31.06 30.78
CA THR A 5 48.67 30.85 29.68
C THR A 5 47.52 29.97 30.15
N THR A 6 46.35 30.54 30.27
CA THR A 6 45.07 29.83 30.53
C THR A 6 44.80 28.87 29.35
N PRO A 7 44.54 27.58 29.61
CA PRO A 7 44.21 26.63 28.52
C PRO A 7 42.86 27.00 27.88
N PRO A 8 42.68 26.75 26.57
CA PRO A 8 41.42 27.04 25.89
C PRO A 8 40.30 26.21 26.51
N THR A 9 39.21 26.85 26.88
CA THR A 9 38.00 26.23 27.36
C THR A 9 37.45 25.27 26.28
N GLN A 10 37.41 23.99 26.59
CA GLN A 10 36.75 23.01 25.73
C GLN A 10 35.29 23.42 25.56
N PRO A 11 34.72 23.36 24.33
CA PRO A 11 33.30 23.62 24.13
C PRO A 11 32.51 22.59 24.95
N GLY A 12 31.61 23.08 25.80
CA GLY A 12 30.72 22.23 26.58
C GLY A 12 29.92 21.27 25.70
N PRO A 13 29.40 20.18 26.26
CA PRO A 13 28.63 19.19 25.47
C PRO A 13 27.52 19.88 24.71
N LYS A 14 27.44 19.63 23.40
CA LYS A 14 26.34 20.13 22.58
C LYS A 14 25.03 19.59 23.14
N THR A 15 24.26 20.45 23.80
CA THR A 15 22.93 20.08 24.30
C THR A 15 21.95 19.97 23.11
N SER A 16 21.17 18.91 23.07
CA SER A 16 20.08 18.77 22.11
C SER A 16 19.03 19.86 22.37
N THR A 17 18.26 20.21 21.33
CA THR A 17 17.11 21.12 21.47
C THR A 17 16.13 20.56 22.50
N ASP A 18 15.60 21.43 23.36
CA ASP A 18 14.59 21.08 24.35
C ASP A 18 13.36 20.47 23.65
N LYS A 19 12.96 19.28 24.07
CA LYS A 19 11.82 18.55 23.51
C LYS A 19 10.52 19.37 23.52
N ASN A 20 10.36 20.26 24.47
CA ASN A 20 9.19 21.16 24.55
C ASN A 20 9.16 22.23 23.45
N LYS A 21 10.23 22.41 22.69
CA LYS A 21 10.32 23.35 21.56
C LYS A 21 10.17 22.65 20.21
N ILE A 22 10.17 21.33 20.19
CA ILE A 22 10.06 20.53 18.97
C ILE A 22 8.58 20.35 18.64
N ARG A 23 8.17 20.79 17.44
CA ARG A 23 6.79 20.77 16.96
C ARG A 23 6.57 19.64 15.99
N PHE A 24 5.54 18.84 16.27
CA PHE A 24 5.03 17.78 15.40
C PHE A 24 3.69 18.20 14.81
N LEU A 25 3.55 18.04 13.50
CA LEU A 25 2.28 18.19 12.76
C LEU A 25 1.90 16.83 12.22
N LEU A 26 0.84 16.21 12.74
CA LEU A 26 0.31 14.92 12.30
C LEU A 26 -1.00 15.15 11.55
N LEU A 27 -1.06 14.72 10.29
CA LEU A 27 -2.20 14.95 9.41
C LEU A 27 -2.97 13.65 9.10
N GLU A 28 -4.13 13.78 8.49
CA GLU A 28 -4.93 12.67 7.94
C GLU A 28 -5.38 11.63 8.98
N GLY A 29 -5.61 12.07 10.22
CA GLY A 29 -6.11 11.17 11.26
C GLY A 29 -5.16 10.02 11.58
N ILE A 30 -3.85 10.31 11.64
CA ILE A 30 -2.85 9.35 12.11
C ILE A 30 -3.29 8.78 13.47
N HIS A 31 -3.13 7.48 13.64
CA HIS A 31 -3.64 6.75 14.82
C HIS A 31 -3.11 7.34 16.13
N PRO A 32 -3.91 7.41 17.20
CA PRO A 32 -3.50 7.98 18.49
C PRO A 32 -2.27 7.32 19.13
N SER A 33 -1.92 6.09 18.76
CA SER A 33 -0.70 5.41 19.19
C SER A 33 0.57 6.24 18.90
N ALA A 34 0.63 6.91 17.73
CA ALA A 34 1.74 7.79 17.39
C ALA A 34 1.88 8.96 18.39
N VAL A 35 0.76 9.59 18.74
CA VAL A 35 0.75 10.65 19.75
C VAL A 35 1.18 10.13 21.12
N ALA A 36 0.73 8.91 21.48
CA ALA A 36 1.10 8.28 22.75
C ALA A 36 2.62 8.00 22.82
N VAL A 37 3.22 7.47 21.76
CA VAL A 37 4.66 7.22 21.65
C VAL A 37 5.44 8.53 21.79
N LEU A 38 5.06 9.58 21.07
CA LEU A 38 5.73 10.89 21.13
C LEU A 38 5.62 11.51 22.51
N ARG A 39 4.46 11.43 23.16
CA ARG A 39 4.28 11.93 24.54
C ARG A 39 5.11 11.14 25.56
N ALA A 40 5.13 9.82 25.44
CA ALA A 40 5.96 8.96 26.28
C ALA A 40 7.46 9.28 26.12
N ALA A 41 7.87 9.69 24.90
CA ALA A 41 9.22 10.16 24.63
C ALA A 41 9.50 11.59 25.16
N GLY A 42 8.50 12.27 25.74
CA GLY A 42 8.63 13.60 26.37
C GLY A 42 8.38 14.80 25.45
N TYR A 43 7.79 14.58 24.26
CA TYR A 43 7.37 15.68 23.38
C TYR A 43 5.97 16.17 23.75
N SER A 44 5.79 17.49 23.79
CA SER A 44 4.53 18.14 24.21
C SER A 44 3.85 18.93 23.08
N GLN A 45 4.60 19.41 22.10
CA GLN A 45 4.09 20.24 21.01
C GLN A 45 3.66 19.34 19.82
N ILE A 46 2.51 18.69 19.96
CA ILE A 46 1.98 17.76 18.97
C ILE A 46 0.61 18.26 18.52
N GLU A 47 0.49 18.70 17.28
CA GLU A 47 -0.77 19.02 16.62
C GLU A 47 -1.20 17.84 15.76
N SER A 48 -2.41 17.30 15.99
CA SER A 48 -2.97 16.21 15.20
C SER A 48 -4.28 16.66 14.56
N LEU A 49 -4.39 16.50 13.25
CA LEU A 49 -5.54 16.91 12.44
C LEU A 49 -6.17 15.71 11.73
N PRO A 50 -7.51 15.67 11.60
CA PRO A 50 -8.22 14.50 11.08
C PRO A 50 -8.13 14.35 9.55
N GLY A 51 -7.72 15.38 8.82
CA GLY A 51 -7.67 15.39 7.36
C GLY A 51 -6.36 15.93 6.79
N ALA A 52 -6.24 15.83 5.48
CA ALA A 52 -5.24 16.60 4.73
C ALA A 52 -5.62 18.08 4.74
N LEU A 53 -4.63 18.95 4.57
CA LEU A 53 -4.83 20.40 4.53
C LEU A 53 -4.77 20.90 3.08
N PRO A 54 -5.51 21.97 2.73
CA PRO A 54 -5.26 22.74 1.52
C PRO A 54 -3.83 23.29 1.51
N ASP A 55 -3.24 23.44 0.31
CA ASP A 55 -1.83 23.79 0.13
C ASP A 55 -1.39 25.03 0.92
N ASP A 56 -2.16 26.11 0.90
CA ASP A 56 -1.81 27.35 1.61
C ASP A 56 -1.76 27.14 3.12
N GLN A 57 -2.70 26.37 3.68
CA GLN A 57 -2.71 26.03 5.11
C GLN A 57 -1.58 25.07 5.46
N LEU A 58 -1.28 24.12 4.58
CA LEU A 58 -0.17 23.18 4.74
C LEU A 58 1.15 23.93 4.79
N LYS A 59 1.43 24.82 3.81
CA LYS A 59 2.63 25.65 3.76
C LYS A 59 2.80 26.49 5.02
N ALA A 60 1.72 27.14 5.48
CA ALA A 60 1.74 27.96 6.68
C ALA A 60 2.10 27.15 7.94
N LYS A 61 1.54 25.92 8.11
CA LYS A 61 1.83 25.07 9.27
C LYS A 61 3.22 24.43 9.20
N LEU A 62 3.69 24.08 8.01
CA LEU A 62 5.02 23.49 7.82
C LEU A 62 6.15 24.48 8.11
N ALA A 63 5.93 25.79 7.97
CA ALA A 63 6.95 26.80 8.25
C ALA A 63 7.58 26.68 9.65
N ASP A 64 6.79 26.26 10.64
CA ASP A 64 7.22 26.13 12.04
C ASP A 64 7.37 24.66 12.51
N ALA A 65 6.95 23.68 11.72
CA ALA A 65 7.04 22.28 12.08
C ALA A 65 8.47 21.75 11.98
N HIS A 66 8.88 20.93 12.94
CA HIS A 66 10.16 20.21 12.92
C HIS A 66 9.97 18.79 12.36
N PHE A 67 8.81 18.20 12.60
CA PHE A 67 8.42 16.90 12.11
C PHE A 67 7.00 16.96 11.55
N VAL A 68 6.78 16.34 10.42
CA VAL A 68 5.44 16.18 9.84
C VAL A 68 5.14 14.71 9.62
N GLY A 69 3.95 14.27 10.06
CA GLY A 69 3.39 12.97 9.76
C GLY A 69 2.27 13.11 8.75
N ILE A 70 2.33 12.34 7.68
CA ILE A 70 1.32 12.29 6.62
C ILE A 70 0.92 10.85 6.33
N ARG A 71 -0.21 10.67 5.61
CA ARG A 71 -0.57 9.38 5.02
C ARG A 71 -0.48 9.47 3.49
N SER A 72 -1.49 9.01 2.77
CA SER A 72 -1.45 8.89 1.31
C SER A 72 -1.98 10.10 0.54
N ARG A 73 -2.65 11.05 1.20
CA ARG A 73 -3.35 12.17 0.53
C ARG A 73 -2.52 13.44 0.44
N THR A 74 -1.82 13.81 1.52
CA THR A 74 -1.02 15.04 1.57
C THR A 74 0.19 14.92 0.65
N GLN A 75 0.33 15.86 -0.29
CA GLN A 75 1.44 15.90 -1.22
C GLN A 75 2.51 16.88 -0.72
N LEU A 76 3.72 16.40 -0.49
CA LEU A 76 4.88 17.22 -0.13
C LEU A 76 5.77 17.40 -1.37
N SER A 77 5.30 18.24 -2.31
CA SER A 77 6.05 18.61 -3.49
C SER A 77 7.28 19.48 -3.14
N ALA A 78 8.20 19.66 -4.09
CA ALA A 78 9.34 20.54 -3.93
C ALA A 78 8.90 21.98 -3.52
N GLU A 79 7.80 22.47 -4.09
CA GLU A 79 7.24 23.79 -3.74
C GLU A 79 6.78 23.82 -2.27
N VAL A 80 5.99 22.82 -1.82
CA VAL A 80 5.52 22.73 -0.43
C VAL A 80 6.69 22.63 0.53
N LEU A 81 7.66 21.75 0.24
CA LEU A 81 8.88 21.59 1.05
C LEU A 81 9.72 22.85 1.13
N SER A 82 9.69 23.72 0.11
CA SER A 82 10.44 24.98 0.13
C SER A 82 10.02 25.94 1.27
N HIS A 83 8.78 25.82 1.75
CA HIS A 83 8.24 26.61 2.85
C HIS A 83 8.57 26.02 4.24
N ALA A 84 9.01 24.75 4.32
CA ALA A 84 9.27 24.02 5.56
C ALA A 84 10.70 24.29 6.08
N GLN A 85 10.93 25.49 6.63
CA GLN A 85 12.29 25.96 6.99
C GLN A 85 12.93 25.23 8.16
N ARG A 86 12.12 24.63 9.04
CA ARG A 86 12.57 23.93 10.26
C ARG A 86 12.42 22.43 10.18
N LEU A 87 11.87 21.92 9.07
CA LEU A 87 11.54 20.51 8.92
C LEU A 87 12.81 19.66 8.93
N THR A 88 12.85 18.71 9.84
CA THR A 88 13.97 17.76 10.03
C THR A 88 13.64 16.39 9.45
N ALA A 89 12.38 15.96 9.60
CA ALA A 89 11.95 14.70 9.03
C ALA A 89 10.46 14.67 8.69
N VAL A 90 10.13 13.79 7.74
CA VAL A 90 8.78 13.42 7.32
C VAL A 90 8.54 11.97 7.72
N GLY A 91 7.43 11.68 8.40
CA GLY A 91 6.91 10.35 8.63
C GLY A 91 5.76 10.07 7.67
N CYS A 92 5.94 9.11 6.75
CA CYS A 92 4.86 8.58 5.94
C CYS A 92 4.20 7.42 6.70
N PHE A 93 3.05 7.66 7.32
CA PHE A 93 2.29 6.66 8.06
C PHE A 93 1.54 5.71 7.10
N CYS A 94 2.29 5.11 6.20
CA CYS A 94 1.88 4.17 5.15
C CYS A 94 3.12 3.49 4.54
N ILE A 95 2.94 2.57 3.60
CA ILE A 95 4.06 1.93 2.89
C ILE A 95 4.69 2.88 1.86
N GLY A 96 3.86 3.54 1.05
CA GLY A 96 4.34 4.38 -0.05
C GLY A 96 4.97 5.69 0.42
N THR A 97 5.92 6.19 -0.36
CA THR A 97 6.56 7.51 -0.18
C THR A 97 6.39 8.40 -1.41
N ASN A 98 5.59 7.96 -2.39
CA ASN A 98 5.37 8.67 -3.66
C ASN A 98 4.68 10.03 -3.51
N GLN A 99 4.05 10.29 -2.37
CA GLN A 99 3.47 11.59 -2.00
C GLN A 99 4.51 12.61 -1.50
N VAL A 100 5.81 12.22 -1.40
CA VAL A 100 6.90 13.12 -1.01
C VAL A 100 7.90 13.22 -2.16
N ASP A 101 8.26 14.45 -2.54
CA ASP A 101 9.40 14.69 -3.43
C ASP A 101 10.70 14.37 -2.70
N LEU A 102 11.16 13.12 -2.86
CA LEU A 102 12.36 12.61 -2.18
C LEU A 102 13.63 13.34 -2.61
N ALA A 103 13.70 13.85 -3.85
CA ALA A 103 14.83 14.61 -4.33
C ALA A 103 14.93 15.96 -3.61
N ALA A 104 13.82 16.69 -3.56
CA ALA A 104 13.73 17.95 -2.84
C ALA A 104 13.94 17.77 -1.33
N ALA A 105 13.41 16.72 -0.72
CA ALA A 105 13.65 16.40 0.69
C ALA A 105 15.16 16.17 0.98
N ARG A 106 15.83 15.39 0.13
CA ARG A 106 17.26 15.10 0.23
C ARG A 106 18.11 16.37 0.11
N GLU A 107 17.82 17.23 -0.89
CA GLU A 107 18.54 18.50 -1.08
C GLU A 107 18.43 19.43 0.12
N ARG A 108 17.33 19.35 0.84
CA ARG A 108 17.09 20.13 2.07
C ARG A 108 17.58 19.46 3.36
N GLY A 109 18.12 18.24 3.28
CA GLY A 109 18.56 17.46 4.43
C GLY A 109 17.41 16.94 5.30
N VAL A 110 16.20 16.80 4.73
CA VAL A 110 15.01 16.27 5.40
C VAL A 110 14.97 14.76 5.24
N ALA A 111 15.01 14.02 6.35
CA ALA A 111 14.86 12.57 6.34
C ALA A 111 13.40 12.18 6.08
N VAL A 112 13.18 11.10 5.33
CA VAL A 112 11.84 10.55 5.08
C VAL A 112 11.78 9.12 5.57
N PHE A 113 10.83 8.84 6.47
CA PHE A 113 10.58 7.52 7.05
C PHE A 113 9.20 7.02 6.61
N ASN A 114 9.04 5.70 6.56
CA ASN A 114 7.76 5.06 6.26
C ASN A 114 7.59 3.79 7.09
N ALA A 115 6.38 3.19 7.05
CA ALA A 115 6.07 1.89 7.69
C ALA A 115 5.92 0.81 6.60
N PRO A 116 7.01 0.14 6.19
CA PRO A 116 6.98 -0.78 5.06
C PRO A 116 6.35 -2.14 5.38
N PHE A 117 6.15 -2.50 6.65
CA PHE A 117 5.76 -3.85 7.06
C PHE A 117 4.49 -3.95 7.92
N SER A 118 4.08 -2.87 8.56
CA SER A 118 3.02 -2.86 9.58
C SER A 118 1.63 -3.28 9.08
N ASN A 119 1.34 -3.18 7.79
CA ASN A 119 0.08 -3.62 7.18
C ASN A 119 0.20 -4.90 6.35
N THR A 120 1.35 -5.58 6.37
CA THR A 120 1.61 -6.78 5.58
C THR A 120 0.53 -7.85 5.78
N ARG A 121 0.15 -8.11 7.02
CA ARG A 121 -0.85 -9.12 7.37
C ARG A 121 -2.24 -8.73 6.87
N SER A 122 -2.64 -7.48 7.02
CA SER A 122 -3.96 -6.98 6.59
C SER A 122 -4.17 -7.15 5.08
N VAL A 123 -3.17 -6.78 4.27
CA VAL A 123 -3.23 -6.94 2.81
C VAL A 123 -3.28 -8.43 2.43
N ALA A 124 -2.46 -9.27 3.06
CA ALA A 124 -2.43 -10.70 2.75
C ALA A 124 -3.77 -11.38 3.08
N GLU A 125 -4.44 -10.99 4.16
CA GLU A 125 -5.77 -11.51 4.54
C GLU A 125 -6.86 -11.05 3.57
N LEU A 126 -6.86 -9.78 3.18
CA LEU A 126 -7.81 -9.27 2.17
C LEU A 126 -7.69 -10.06 0.89
N VAL A 127 -6.49 -10.17 0.32
CA VAL A 127 -6.21 -10.90 -0.93
C VAL A 127 -6.64 -12.36 -0.84
N LEU A 128 -6.38 -13.03 0.28
CA LEU A 128 -6.79 -14.40 0.47
C LEU A 128 -8.32 -14.56 0.51
N ALA A 129 -9.01 -13.65 1.19
CA ALA A 129 -10.47 -13.61 1.21
C ALA A 129 -11.05 -13.37 -0.19
N GLU A 130 -10.51 -12.42 -0.94
CA GLU A 130 -10.89 -12.12 -2.32
C GLU A 130 -10.68 -13.32 -3.24
N ALA A 131 -9.56 -14.04 -3.10
CA ALA A 131 -9.29 -15.26 -3.85
C ALA A 131 -10.39 -16.32 -3.63
N ILE A 132 -10.78 -16.54 -2.37
CA ILE A 132 -11.87 -17.49 -2.03
C ILE A 132 -13.20 -17.02 -2.61
N LEU A 133 -13.55 -15.76 -2.42
CA LEU A 133 -14.82 -15.19 -2.91
C LEU A 133 -14.96 -15.27 -4.42
N LEU A 134 -13.90 -14.92 -5.16
CA LEU A 134 -13.87 -14.97 -6.61
C LEU A 134 -13.92 -16.39 -7.13
N MET A 135 -13.11 -17.32 -6.60
CA MET A 135 -13.11 -18.72 -7.01
C MET A 135 -14.46 -19.41 -6.73
N ARG A 136 -15.24 -18.93 -5.78
CA ARG A 136 -16.59 -19.40 -5.46
C ARG A 136 -17.69 -18.69 -6.26
N GLY A 137 -17.36 -17.67 -7.06
CA GLY A 137 -18.31 -16.82 -7.77
C GLY A 137 -19.27 -16.08 -6.83
N ILE A 138 -18.81 -15.73 -5.62
CA ILE A 138 -19.65 -15.07 -4.61
C ILE A 138 -20.10 -13.68 -5.06
N PRO A 139 -19.25 -12.81 -5.68
CA PRO A 139 -19.68 -11.48 -6.08
C PRO A 139 -20.91 -11.47 -6.97
N GLU A 140 -20.91 -12.28 -8.04
CA GLU A 140 -22.04 -12.41 -8.95
C GLU A 140 -23.29 -12.97 -8.25
N LYS A 141 -23.14 -14.05 -7.50
CA LYS A 141 -24.26 -14.68 -6.78
C LYS A 141 -24.86 -13.74 -5.74
N ASN A 142 -24.02 -13.00 -5.04
CA ASN A 142 -24.47 -11.99 -4.08
C ASN A 142 -25.22 -10.85 -4.78
N ALA A 143 -24.69 -10.30 -5.86
CA ALA A 143 -25.35 -9.25 -6.64
C ALA A 143 -26.71 -9.71 -7.20
N VAL A 144 -26.81 -10.92 -7.72
CA VAL A 144 -28.08 -11.52 -8.20
C VAL A 144 -29.08 -11.66 -7.06
N ALA A 145 -28.65 -12.15 -5.88
CA ALA A 145 -29.54 -12.31 -4.71
C ALA A 145 -30.07 -10.98 -4.22
N HIS A 146 -29.25 -9.93 -4.17
CA HIS A 146 -29.67 -8.58 -3.78
C HIS A 146 -30.69 -7.96 -4.76
N ARG A 147 -30.65 -8.38 -6.04
CA ARG A 147 -31.65 -7.98 -7.04
C ARG A 147 -32.90 -8.87 -7.05
N GLY A 148 -33.05 -9.78 -6.07
CA GLY A 148 -34.23 -10.67 -5.94
C GLY A 148 -34.15 -11.94 -6.82
N GLY A 149 -33.01 -12.20 -7.47
CA GLY A 149 -32.78 -13.42 -8.23
C GLY A 149 -32.28 -14.58 -7.35
N TRP A 150 -32.17 -15.79 -7.94
CA TRP A 150 -31.70 -16.98 -7.22
C TRP A 150 -30.80 -17.83 -8.11
N LEU A 151 -29.46 -17.61 -7.98
CA LEU A 151 -28.45 -18.29 -8.79
C LEU A 151 -27.79 -19.43 -7.99
N LYS A 152 -28.52 -20.56 -7.84
CA LYS A 152 -28.00 -21.79 -7.23
C LYS A 152 -27.34 -22.66 -8.32
N SER A 153 -26.03 -22.52 -8.49
CA SER A 153 -25.25 -23.27 -9.47
C SER A 153 -23.84 -23.55 -8.95
N ALA A 154 -23.33 -24.74 -9.31
CA ALA A 154 -21.89 -25.08 -9.10
C ALA A 154 -21.04 -24.66 -10.33
N SER A 155 -21.63 -24.17 -11.39
CA SER A 155 -20.89 -23.67 -12.56
C SER A 155 -19.99 -22.51 -12.13
N ASN A 156 -18.73 -22.51 -12.59
CA ASN A 156 -17.73 -21.51 -12.25
C ASN A 156 -17.53 -21.29 -10.73
N SER A 157 -17.70 -22.37 -9.96
CA SER A 157 -17.47 -22.35 -8.50
C SER A 157 -16.48 -23.44 -8.12
N PHE A 158 -15.34 -23.01 -7.59
CA PHE A 158 -14.20 -23.89 -7.30
C PHE A 158 -13.78 -23.79 -5.83
N GLU A 159 -13.30 -24.88 -5.28
CA GLU A 159 -12.51 -24.86 -4.04
C GLU A 159 -11.11 -24.33 -4.35
N ILE A 160 -10.50 -23.61 -3.40
CA ILE A 160 -9.12 -23.15 -3.58
C ILE A 160 -8.08 -24.24 -3.28
N ARG A 161 -8.45 -25.31 -2.56
CA ARG A 161 -7.57 -26.46 -2.31
C ARG A 161 -7.08 -27.05 -3.63
N GLY A 162 -5.77 -27.25 -3.74
CA GLY A 162 -5.13 -27.78 -4.94
C GLY A 162 -5.01 -26.82 -6.11
N LYS A 163 -5.60 -25.61 -6.04
CA LYS A 163 -5.41 -24.54 -7.00
C LYS A 163 -4.04 -23.89 -6.85
N THR A 164 -3.56 -23.28 -7.91
CA THR A 164 -2.26 -22.61 -7.96
C THR A 164 -2.44 -21.10 -7.76
N LEU A 165 -1.82 -20.57 -6.69
CA LEU A 165 -1.65 -19.14 -6.48
C LEU A 165 -0.35 -18.68 -7.13
N GLY A 166 -0.43 -17.76 -8.06
CA GLY A 166 0.70 -17.07 -8.69
C GLY A 166 0.90 -15.69 -8.06
N ILE A 167 2.06 -15.48 -7.45
CA ILE A 167 2.42 -14.23 -6.76
C ILE A 167 3.41 -13.46 -7.62
N VAL A 168 3.04 -12.26 -8.06
CA VAL A 168 3.94 -11.34 -8.77
C VAL A 168 4.50 -10.34 -7.74
N GLY A 169 5.79 -10.46 -7.42
CA GLY A 169 6.46 -9.75 -6.33
C GLY A 169 6.44 -10.53 -5.01
N TYR A 170 7.53 -11.25 -4.73
CA TYR A 170 7.67 -12.09 -3.52
C TYR A 170 8.38 -11.31 -2.40
N GLY A 171 7.81 -10.12 -2.08
CA GLY A 171 8.20 -9.27 -0.96
C GLY A 171 7.50 -9.68 0.35
N ALA A 172 7.41 -8.76 1.31
CA ALA A 172 6.81 -9.02 2.63
C ALA A 172 5.35 -9.53 2.52
N ILE A 173 4.51 -8.86 1.72
CA ILE A 173 3.10 -9.25 1.53
C ILE A 173 3.01 -10.58 0.78
N GLY A 174 3.72 -10.71 -0.36
CA GLY A 174 3.69 -11.94 -1.16
C GLY A 174 4.15 -13.16 -0.36
N THR A 175 5.19 -13.01 0.45
CA THR A 175 5.69 -14.07 1.35
C THR A 175 4.65 -14.43 2.41
N GLN A 176 4.03 -13.44 3.06
CA GLN A 176 2.98 -13.69 4.05
C GLN A 176 1.76 -14.37 3.43
N LEU A 177 1.35 -13.92 2.24
CA LEU A 177 0.26 -14.53 1.49
C LEU A 177 0.56 -15.99 1.12
N SER A 178 1.81 -16.30 0.72
CA SER A 178 2.20 -17.67 0.36
C SER A 178 2.01 -18.65 1.51
N VAL A 179 2.40 -18.25 2.73
CA VAL A 179 2.24 -19.06 3.94
C VAL A 179 0.75 -19.32 4.27
N LEU A 180 -0.08 -18.29 4.14
CA LEU A 180 -1.52 -18.40 4.39
C LEU A 180 -2.22 -19.28 3.34
N ALA A 181 -1.86 -19.12 2.07
CA ALA A 181 -2.43 -19.89 0.97
C ALA A 181 -2.03 -21.38 1.06
N GLU A 182 -0.79 -21.68 1.42
CA GLU A 182 -0.33 -23.05 1.67
C GLU A 182 -1.13 -23.72 2.79
N ALA A 183 -1.42 -23.02 3.88
CA ALA A 183 -2.22 -23.52 4.98
C ALA A 183 -3.65 -23.91 4.55
N LEU A 184 -4.18 -23.30 3.47
CA LEU A 184 -5.46 -23.67 2.86
C LEU A 184 -5.33 -24.73 1.76
N GLY A 185 -4.15 -25.29 1.57
CA GLY A 185 -3.89 -26.36 0.61
C GLY A 185 -3.70 -25.90 -0.83
N MET A 186 -3.38 -24.63 -1.07
CA MET A 186 -2.98 -24.14 -2.38
C MET A 186 -1.54 -24.53 -2.73
N LYS A 187 -1.26 -24.65 -4.02
CA LYS A 187 0.11 -24.63 -4.56
C LYS A 187 0.51 -23.19 -4.78
N VAL A 188 1.74 -22.82 -4.44
CA VAL A 188 2.23 -21.46 -4.61
C VAL A 188 3.36 -21.43 -5.63
N VAL A 189 3.24 -20.54 -6.60
CA VAL A 189 4.31 -20.16 -7.53
C VAL A 189 4.51 -18.64 -7.46
N PHE A 190 5.73 -18.16 -7.72
CA PHE A 190 5.98 -16.74 -7.70
C PHE A 190 6.98 -16.30 -8.78
N PHE A 191 6.88 -15.06 -9.18
CA PHE A 191 7.85 -14.36 -10.03
C PHE A 191 8.31 -13.09 -9.32
N ASP A 192 9.62 -12.89 -9.24
CA ASP A 192 10.25 -11.68 -8.72
C ASP A 192 11.51 -11.37 -9.54
N THR A 193 11.83 -10.10 -9.72
CA THR A 193 13.05 -9.67 -10.42
C THR A 193 14.33 -9.91 -9.62
N ALA A 194 14.21 -10.01 -8.29
CA ALA A 194 15.30 -10.37 -7.40
C ALA A 194 15.21 -11.84 -6.99
N THR A 195 16.37 -12.47 -6.75
CA THR A 195 16.41 -13.83 -6.18
C THR A 195 15.81 -13.81 -4.77
N LYS A 196 14.79 -14.60 -4.55
CA LYS A 196 14.08 -14.71 -3.26
C LYS A 196 14.19 -16.14 -2.73
N LEU A 197 14.29 -16.25 -1.41
CA LEU A 197 14.21 -17.55 -0.74
C LEU A 197 12.73 -18.00 -0.68
N PRO A 198 12.36 -19.13 -1.30
CA PRO A 198 10.99 -19.63 -1.23
C PRO A 198 10.68 -20.16 0.19
N LEU A 199 9.46 -19.90 0.66
CA LEU A 199 8.94 -20.46 1.91
C LEU A 199 7.92 -21.55 1.61
N GLY A 200 7.91 -22.59 2.46
CA GLY A 200 6.95 -23.69 2.36
C GLY A 200 6.98 -24.36 0.98
N ASN A 201 5.82 -24.49 0.34
CA ASN A 201 5.68 -25.11 -0.98
C ASN A 201 5.88 -24.13 -2.16
N ALA A 202 6.19 -22.86 -1.89
CA ALA A 202 6.36 -21.84 -2.92
C ALA A 202 7.53 -22.15 -3.85
N ARG A 203 7.32 -21.98 -5.17
CA ARG A 203 8.33 -22.24 -6.20
C ARG A 203 8.52 -21.00 -7.07
N PRO A 204 9.77 -20.56 -7.31
CA PRO A 204 10.04 -19.49 -8.25
C PRO A 204 9.79 -19.96 -9.68
N LEU A 205 9.24 -19.07 -10.51
CA LEU A 205 9.13 -19.23 -11.95
C LEU A 205 10.09 -18.30 -12.66
N THR A 206 10.45 -18.64 -13.90
CA THR A 206 11.50 -17.94 -14.66
C THR A 206 10.98 -16.69 -15.35
N SER A 207 9.66 -16.59 -15.55
CA SER A 207 9.05 -15.44 -16.24
C SER A 207 7.65 -15.14 -15.72
N LEU A 208 7.23 -13.89 -15.91
CA LEU A 208 5.86 -13.45 -15.68
C LEU A 208 4.87 -14.24 -16.56
N ASP A 209 5.19 -14.47 -17.81
CA ASP A 209 4.36 -15.18 -18.78
C ASP A 209 4.06 -16.62 -18.33
N GLU A 210 5.07 -17.31 -17.79
CA GLU A 210 4.91 -18.66 -17.23
C GLU A 210 3.96 -18.64 -16.02
N LEU A 211 4.09 -17.64 -15.16
CA LEU A 211 3.20 -17.47 -13.99
C LEU A 211 1.75 -17.23 -14.45
N MET A 212 1.52 -16.31 -15.40
CA MET A 212 0.18 -16.01 -15.91
C MET A 212 -0.50 -17.24 -16.49
N ALA A 213 0.25 -18.09 -17.23
CA ALA A 213 -0.29 -19.30 -17.83
C ALA A 213 -0.56 -20.44 -16.82
N THR A 214 0.19 -20.45 -15.71
CA THR A 214 0.15 -21.55 -14.73
C THR A 214 -0.90 -21.33 -13.63
N ALA A 215 -1.09 -20.08 -13.20
CA ALA A 215 -1.89 -19.75 -12.02
C ALA A 215 -3.40 -19.86 -12.24
N ASP A 216 -4.13 -20.26 -11.21
CA ASP A 216 -5.59 -20.16 -11.11
C ASP A 216 -6.01 -18.85 -10.42
N VAL A 217 -5.15 -18.33 -9.55
CA VAL A 217 -5.28 -17.02 -8.91
C VAL A 217 -3.97 -16.29 -9.12
N VAL A 218 -3.99 -15.10 -9.72
CA VAL A 218 -2.83 -14.21 -9.87
C VAL A 218 -3.00 -13.05 -8.90
N SER A 219 -2.00 -12.81 -8.06
CA SER A 219 -1.97 -11.69 -7.12
C SER A 219 -0.71 -10.84 -7.28
N LEU A 220 -0.92 -9.52 -7.32
CA LEU A 220 0.13 -8.54 -7.59
C LEU A 220 0.59 -7.86 -6.31
N HIS A 221 1.92 -7.86 -6.06
CA HIS A 221 2.56 -7.28 -4.88
C HIS A 221 3.84 -6.55 -5.25
N VAL A 222 3.78 -5.72 -6.27
CA VAL A 222 4.91 -4.96 -6.80
C VAL A 222 4.78 -3.46 -6.48
N PRO A 223 5.89 -2.72 -6.30
CA PRO A 223 5.87 -1.28 -6.16
C PRO A 223 5.51 -0.60 -7.49
N GLU A 224 5.14 0.67 -7.43
CA GLU A 224 5.01 1.53 -8.61
C GLU A 224 6.39 2.01 -9.05
N THR A 225 6.78 1.61 -10.25
CA THR A 225 8.04 1.98 -10.89
C THR A 225 7.82 2.06 -12.41
N PRO A 226 8.73 2.69 -13.18
CA PRO A 226 8.63 2.65 -14.65
C PRO A 226 8.60 1.24 -15.24
N ALA A 227 9.22 0.25 -14.57
CA ALA A 227 9.25 -1.14 -15.03
C ALA A 227 7.94 -1.92 -14.71
N THR A 228 7.18 -1.48 -13.72
CA THR A 228 5.92 -2.13 -13.31
C THR A 228 4.69 -1.41 -13.84
N GLN A 229 4.86 -0.21 -14.40
CA GLN A 229 3.75 0.53 -15.00
C GLN A 229 3.16 -0.24 -16.17
N TRP A 230 1.87 -0.51 -16.11
CA TRP A 230 1.09 -1.25 -17.12
C TRP A 230 1.65 -2.64 -17.48
N MET A 231 2.39 -3.25 -16.55
CA MET A 231 3.01 -4.56 -16.79
C MET A 231 1.98 -5.68 -16.99
N ILE A 232 0.76 -5.51 -16.50
CA ILE A 232 -0.35 -6.43 -16.73
C ILE A 232 -1.33 -5.77 -17.71
N GLY A 233 -1.08 -6.01 -18.98
CA GLY A 233 -1.89 -5.55 -20.09
C GLY A 233 -2.64 -6.69 -20.79
N ALA A 234 -3.23 -6.39 -21.96
CA ALA A 234 -3.99 -7.36 -22.74
C ALA A 234 -3.19 -8.64 -23.06
N ALA A 235 -1.90 -8.52 -23.34
CA ALA A 235 -1.04 -9.66 -23.67
C ALA A 235 -0.87 -10.62 -22.49
N GLN A 236 -0.65 -10.10 -21.27
CA GLN A 236 -0.52 -10.89 -20.05
C GLN A 236 -1.85 -11.51 -19.65
N ILE A 237 -2.93 -10.73 -19.72
CA ILE A 237 -4.29 -11.21 -19.42
C ILE A 237 -4.69 -12.34 -20.37
N ALA A 238 -4.38 -12.25 -21.66
CA ALA A 238 -4.67 -13.29 -22.65
C ALA A 238 -3.93 -14.63 -22.39
N ARG A 239 -2.89 -14.64 -21.58
CA ARG A 239 -2.19 -15.86 -21.19
C ARG A 239 -2.83 -16.57 -20.01
N MET A 240 -3.69 -15.88 -19.25
CA MET A 240 -4.35 -16.45 -18.09
C MET A 240 -5.37 -17.52 -18.51
N LYS A 241 -5.60 -18.48 -17.62
CA LYS A 241 -6.66 -19.46 -17.81
C LYS A 241 -8.03 -18.77 -17.80
N PRO A 242 -9.01 -19.20 -18.62
CA PRO A 242 -10.36 -18.64 -18.57
C PRO A 242 -11.05 -18.77 -17.19
N SER A 243 -10.65 -19.76 -16.40
CA SER A 243 -11.11 -19.96 -15.01
C SER A 243 -10.26 -19.24 -13.97
N ALA A 244 -9.27 -18.44 -14.38
CA ALA A 244 -8.41 -17.73 -13.45
C ALA A 244 -9.03 -16.41 -13.00
N VAL A 245 -8.54 -15.92 -11.86
CA VAL A 245 -8.89 -14.62 -11.30
C VAL A 245 -7.62 -13.77 -11.11
N LEU A 246 -7.78 -12.45 -11.27
CA LEU A 246 -6.70 -11.47 -11.06
C LEU A 246 -7.02 -10.59 -9.84
N ILE A 247 -6.05 -10.44 -8.94
CA ILE A 247 -6.18 -9.61 -7.74
C ILE A 247 -5.07 -8.56 -7.76
N ASN A 248 -5.44 -7.28 -7.63
CA ASN A 248 -4.50 -6.17 -7.49
C ASN A 248 -4.80 -5.36 -6.23
N ALA A 249 -4.01 -5.60 -5.19
CA ALA A 249 -3.96 -4.80 -3.96
C ALA A 249 -2.55 -4.17 -3.80
N SER A 250 -1.89 -3.84 -4.92
CA SER A 250 -0.54 -3.25 -4.92
C SER A 250 -0.55 -1.78 -5.34
N ARG A 251 -0.58 -1.49 -6.65
CA ARG A 251 -0.65 -0.13 -7.21
C ARG A 251 -1.56 -0.11 -8.44
N GLY A 252 -2.34 0.96 -8.58
CA GLY A 252 -3.33 1.07 -9.66
C GLY A 252 -2.72 1.06 -11.05
N THR A 253 -1.57 1.69 -11.22
CA THR A 253 -0.85 1.78 -12.50
C THR A 253 -0.22 0.47 -12.99
N VAL A 254 -0.25 -0.60 -12.18
CA VAL A 254 0.32 -1.91 -12.56
C VAL A 254 -0.55 -2.62 -13.62
N VAL A 255 -1.88 -2.41 -13.59
CA VAL A 255 -2.85 -3.07 -14.46
C VAL A 255 -3.46 -2.09 -15.45
N GLN A 256 -3.50 -2.46 -16.73
CA GLN A 256 -4.29 -1.74 -17.74
C GLN A 256 -5.78 -2.05 -17.52
N VAL A 257 -6.48 -1.15 -16.82
CA VAL A 257 -7.86 -1.38 -16.34
C VAL A 257 -8.84 -1.61 -17.49
N ASP A 258 -8.67 -0.91 -18.63
CA ASP A 258 -9.53 -1.10 -19.81
C ASP A 258 -9.36 -2.49 -20.43
N ALA A 259 -8.11 -3.00 -20.49
CA ALA A 259 -7.83 -4.34 -20.97
C ALA A 259 -8.47 -5.40 -20.06
N LEU A 260 -8.38 -5.21 -18.74
CA LEU A 260 -9.01 -6.08 -17.76
C LEU A 260 -10.54 -6.05 -17.89
N ALA A 261 -11.15 -4.86 -17.99
CA ALA A 261 -12.59 -4.70 -18.17
C ALA A 261 -13.09 -5.40 -19.45
N SER A 262 -12.34 -5.27 -20.55
CA SER A 262 -12.65 -5.98 -21.79
C SER A 262 -12.59 -7.49 -21.63
N ALA A 263 -11.55 -8.02 -20.98
CA ALA A 263 -11.40 -9.46 -20.74
C ALA A 263 -12.54 -10.04 -19.87
N LEU A 264 -12.94 -9.30 -18.81
CA LEU A 264 -14.03 -9.71 -17.91
C LEU A 264 -15.40 -9.69 -18.61
N LYS A 265 -15.69 -8.65 -19.40
CA LYS A 265 -16.93 -8.56 -20.20
C LYS A 265 -17.04 -9.68 -21.22
N ASN A 266 -15.93 -10.09 -21.82
CA ASN A 266 -15.85 -11.17 -22.79
C ASN A 266 -15.69 -12.56 -22.14
N GLN A 267 -15.78 -12.66 -20.81
CA GLN A 267 -15.63 -13.92 -20.06
C GLN A 267 -14.30 -14.64 -20.31
N ALA A 268 -13.25 -13.89 -20.66
CA ALA A 268 -11.89 -14.41 -20.81
C ALA A 268 -11.21 -14.68 -19.47
N LEU A 269 -11.74 -14.11 -18.39
CA LEU A 269 -11.37 -14.38 -16.98
C LEU A 269 -12.62 -14.65 -16.16
N LEU A 270 -12.47 -15.47 -15.12
CA LEU A 270 -13.54 -15.76 -14.16
C LEU A 270 -13.97 -14.54 -13.37
N GLY A 271 -13.00 -13.72 -12.94
CA GLY A 271 -13.26 -12.52 -12.16
C GLY A 271 -11.99 -11.75 -11.79
N ALA A 272 -12.18 -10.63 -11.12
CA ALA A 272 -11.07 -9.84 -10.58
C ALA A 272 -11.42 -9.16 -9.24
N ALA A 273 -10.39 -8.86 -8.43
CA ALA A 273 -10.50 -7.97 -7.29
C ALA A 273 -9.47 -6.84 -7.42
N ILE A 274 -9.94 -5.61 -7.31
CA ILE A 274 -9.13 -4.41 -7.49
C ILE A 274 -9.34 -3.49 -6.29
N ASP A 275 -8.28 -3.32 -5.51
CA ASP A 275 -8.26 -2.45 -4.33
C ASP A 275 -7.63 -1.08 -4.64
N VAL A 276 -6.89 -0.96 -5.74
CA VAL A 276 -6.10 0.21 -6.12
C VAL A 276 -6.36 0.61 -7.56
N PHE A 277 -6.40 1.91 -7.85
CA PHE A 277 -6.78 2.44 -9.17
C PHE A 277 -5.76 3.45 -9.68
N PRO A 278 -5.60 3.61 -11.01
CA PRO A 278 -4.73 4.64 -11.59
C PRO A 278 -5.12 6.06 -11.15
N GLU A 279 -6.43 6.30 -11.03
CA GLU A 279 -7.01 7.53 -10.53
C GLU A 279 -7.93 7.19 -9.36
N GLU A 280 -7.61 7.72 -8.19
CA GLU A 280 -8.36 7.49 -6.95
C GLU A 280 -9.02 8.80 -6.50
N PRO A 281 -10.26 8.76 -5.96
CA PRO A 281 -10.92 9.94 -5.40
C PRO A 281 -10.10 10.57 -4.27
N HIS A 282 -10.01 11.90 -4.26
CA HIS A 282 -9.31 12.62 -3.20
C HIS A 282 -10.04 12.56 -1.84
N SER A 283 -11.35 12.35 -1.86
CA SER A 283 -12.16 12.25 -0.65
C SER A 283 -13.27 11.21 -0.78
N ASN A 284 -13.82 10.75 0.35
CA ASN A 284 -14.97 9.84 0.38
C ASN A 284 -16.27 10.45 -0.19
N LYS A 285 -16.26 11.73 -0.56
CA LYS A 285 -17.41 12.42 -1.14
C LYS A 285 -17.33 12.54 -2.66
N ASP A 286 -16.16 12.27 -3.23
CA ASP A 286 -15.94 12.39 -4.66
C ASP A 286 -16.47 11.17 -5.39
N MET A 287 -16.90 11.37 -6.62
CA MET A 287 -17.36 10.28 -7.47
C MET A 287 -16.17 9.40 -7.86
N PHE A 288 -16.37 8.11 -7.77
CA PHE A 288 -15.42 7.10 -8.27
C PHE A 288 -15.84 6.63 -9.65
N GLU A 289 -14.96 6.72 -10.61
CA GLU A 289 -15.18 6.25 -11.98
C GLU A 289 -14.18 5.15 -12.34
N SER A 290 -14.69 4.07 -12.93
CA SER A 290 -13.87 2.96 -13.42
C SER A 290 -14.64 2.14 -14.45
N PRO A 291 -14.01 1.66 -15.53
CA PRO A 291 -14.64 0.76 -16.50
C PRO A 291 -15.03 -0.62 -15.92
N LEU A 292 -14.61 -0.91 -14.68
CA LEU A 292 -14.94 -2.13 -13.94
C LEU A 292 -16.27 -2.03 -13.17
N ARG A 293 -16.81 -0.82 -12.99
CA ARG A 293 -18.09 -0.65 -12.28
C ARG A 293 -19.24 -1.37 -13.01
N GLY A 294 -20.10 -1.99 -12.23
CA GLY A 294 -21.26 -2.71 -12.74
C GLY A 294 -20.97 -4.13 -13.28
N LEU A 295 -19.74 -4.60 -13.18
CA LEU A 295 -19.40 -5.99 -13.49
C LEU A 295 -19.62 -6.85 -12.23
N ASP A 296 -20.57 -7.78 -12.29
CA ASP A 296 -20.95 -8.63 -11.14
C ASP A 296 -19.87 -9.64 -10.72
N ASN A 297 -18.92 -9.95 -11.61
CA ASN A 297 -17.77 -10.83 -11.34
C ASN A 297 -16.53 -10.09 -10.85
N VAL A 298 -16.69 -8.85 -10.36
CA VAL A 298 -15.60 -8.00 -9.87
C VAL A 298 -15.85 -7.57 -8.43
N ILE A 299 -14.80 -7.61 -7.61
CA ILE A 299 -14.75 -6.97 -6.30
C ILE A 299 -13.99 -5.66 -6.47
N LEU A 300 -14.59 -4.55 -6.06
CA LEU A 300 -13.95 -3.23 -6.01
C LEU A 300 -13.91 -2.76 -4.56
N THR A 301 -12.71 -2.45 -4.07
CA THR A 301 -12.50 -1.91 -2.72
C THR A 301 -11.74 -0.59 -2.79
N PRO A 302 -12.03 0.40 -1.92
CA PRO A 302 -11.50 1.74 -2.03
C PRO A 302 -10.13 1.89 -1.34
N HIS A 303 -9.12 1.14 -1.81
CA HIS A 303 -7.73 1.16 -1.33
C HIS A 303 -7.65 0.90 0.19
N ILE A 304 -8.26 -0.20 0.63
CA ILE A 304 -8.39 -0.57 2.03
C ILE A 304 -7.50 -1.74 2.49
N GLY A 305 -6.66 -2.29 1.60
CA GLY A 305 -5.83 -3.44 1.94
C GLY A 305 -5.02 -3.28 3.22
N GLY A 306 -4.50 -2.08 3.48
CA GLY A 306 -3.80 -1.73 4.71
C GLY A 306 -4.65 -1.03 5.78
N SER A 307 -5.97 -0.94 5.62
CA SER A 307 -6.85 -0.12 6.46
C SER A 307 -7.57 -0.92 7.54
N THR A 308 -6.85 -1.67 8.36
CA THR A 308 -7.37 -2.32 9.57
C THR A 308 -6.97 -1.54 10.83
N LEU A 309 -7.67 -1.73 11.94
CA LEU A 309 -7.35 -1.06 13.21
C LEU A 309 -5.94 -1.43 13.68
N GLU A 310 -5.60 -2.70 13.59
CA GLU A 310 -4.28 -3.24 13.99
C GLU A 310 -3.16 -2.67 13.12
N ALA A 311 -3.38 -2.57 11.80
CA ALA A 311 -2.39 -1.96 10.91
C ALA A 311 -2.19 -0.48 11.23
N GLN A 312 -3.27 0.27 11.47
CA GLN A 312 -3.17 1.69 11.81
C GLN A 312 -2.44 1.93 13.13
N GLU A 313 -2.71 1.09 14.16
CA GLU A 313 -2.01 1.13 15.43
C GLU A 313 -0.52 0.83 15.26
N ASN A 314 -0.19 -0.26 14.57
CA ASN A 314 1.19 -0.68 14.31
C ASN A 314 1.97 0.36 13.50
N ILE A 315 1.36 0.93 12.44
CA ILE A 315 1.95 2.02 11.66
C ILE A 315 2.25 3.23 12.55
N GLY A 316 1.32 3.57 13.47
CA GLY A 316 1.49 4.67 14.40
C GLY A 316 2.65 4.48 15.38
N ILE A 317 3.04 3.24 15.66
CA ILE A 317 4.15 2.89 16.54
C ILE A 317 5.48 2.82 15.74
N GLU A 318 5.44 2.34 14.49
CA GLU A 318 6.63 2.08 13.67
C GLU A 318 7.27 3.38 13.14
N VAL A 319 6.49 4.36 12.71
CA VAL A 319 6.98 5.64 12.16
C VAL A 319 7.36 6.62 13.24
#